data_01cc234d6ae70a67039f1200ee369a7a
#
_entry.id   01cc234d6ae70a67039f1200ee369a7a
#
_cell.length_a   1.000
_cell.length_b   1.000
_cell.length_c   1.000
_cell.angle_alpha   90.00
_cell.angle_beta   90.00
_cell.angle_gamma   90.00
#
_symmetry.space_group_name_H-M   'P 1'
#
loop_
_entity.id
_entity.type
_entity.pdbx_description
1 polymer ?
#
loop_
_entity_poly.entity_id
_entity_poly.type
_entity_poly.pdbx_seq_one_letter_code
_entity_poly.pdbx_strand_id
1 'polypeptide(L)'
;MSKVNEHIGGRIRMYRKARGMTLQQLADSIHKSRASVSKYENGEITLDVETLFEIAQVLMVSPSQLMDVRPLMPKSAEISPNHSAKSPFFQAKRLYFYFYDGRYKRLKDGIIDIYEQENAPGNYEATLSISAVTPAGRSSEIYYTGKVVYSDMLIRFSFVNQCNALEEDLLYIFNPLEIRDSTDGLLCGISSADLMPCAFKCLVTLTPQEHTEHFKQQLLITKKELQKWQKLNMLIVDNRGL
;
A
#
# COMPACT_ATOMS: atom_id res chain seq x y z
N MET A 1 -12.17 12.62 -26.15
CA MET A 1 -11.61 11.27 -25.99
C MET A 1 -12.29 10.58 -24.84
N SER A 2 -12.46 9.25 -24.89
CA SER A 2 -13.06 8.53 -23.77
C SER A 2 -12.02 8.33 -22.69
N LYS A 3 -12.31 8.73 -21.43
CA LYS A 3 -11.43 8.49 -20.27
C LYS A 3 -11.08 7.00 -20.10
N VAL A 4 -11.96 6.10 -20.56
CA VAL A 4 -11.73 4.66 -20.56
C VAL A 4 -10.59 4.28 -21.52
N ASN A 5 -10.59 4.83 -22.74
CA ASN A 5 -9.55 4.54 -23.72
C ASN A 5 -8.18 5.06 -23.28
N GLU A 6 -8.13 6.26 -22.69
CA GLU A 6 -6.90 6.83 -22.13
C GLU A 6 -6.35 5.96 -20.98
N HIS A 7 -7.25 5.45 -20.12
CA HIS A 7 -6.86 4.58 -19.02
C HIS A 7 -6.30 3.25 -19.52
N ILE A 8 -7.02 2.56 -20.42
CA ILE A 8 -6.57 1.29 -21.00
C ILE A 8 -5.25 1.48 -21.75
N GLY A 9 -5.14 2.51 -22.56
CA GLY A 9 -3.93 2.84 -23.31
C GLY A 9 -2.73 3.09 -22.40
N GLY A 10 -2.92 3.84 -21.32
CA GLY A 10 -1.89 4.07 -20.31
C GLY A 10 -1.39 2.77 -19.66
N ARG A 11 -2.29 1.81 -19.38
CA ARG A 11 -1.91 0.50 -18.82
C ARG A 11 -1.15 -0.36 -19.83
N ILE A 12 -1.58 -0.37 -21.10
CA ILE A 12 -0.83 -1.05 -22.17
C ILE A 12 0.60 -0.50 -22.21
N ARG A 13 0.77 0.81 -22.25
CA ARG A 13 2.08 1.48 -22.24
C ARG A 13 2.91 1.12 -21.03
N MET A 14 2.31 1.07 -19.85
CA MET A 14 2.99 0.70 -18.60
C MET A 14 3.51 -0.73 -18.67
N TYR A 15 2.67 -1.71 -19.03
CA TYR A 15 3.08 -3.11 -19.12
C TYR A 15 4.09 -3.36 -20.24
N ARG A 16 3.93 -2.71 -21.41
CA ARG A 16 4.92 -2.79 -22.48
C ARG A 16 6.31 -2.32 -22.03
N LYS A 17 6.38 -1.17 -21.35
CA LYS A 17 7.63 -0.63 -20.83
C LYS A 17 8.23 -1.54 -19.75
N ALA A 18 7.41 -2.07 -18.85
CA ALA A 18 7.86 -2.99 -17.81
C ALA A 18 8.49 -4.27 -18.38
N ARG A 19 8.08 -4.66 -19.61
CA ARG A 19 8.69 -5.79 -20.33
C ARG A 19 9.86 -5.38 -21.25
N GLY A 20 10.28 -4.14 -21.23
CA GLY A 20 11.36 -3.63 -22.07
C GLY A 20 11.02 -3.62 -23.57
N MET A 21 9.73 -3.76 -23.95
CA MET A 21 9.32 -3.79 -25.35
C MET A 21 9.24 -2.39 -25.94
N THR A 22 9.68 -2.25 -27.21
CA THR A 22 9.44 -1.04 -28.01
C THR A 22 8.03 -1.04 -28.59
N LEU A 23 7.54 0.13 -29.04
CA LEU A 23 6.27 0.22 -29.76
C LEU A 23 6.26 -0.65 -31.03
N GLN A 24 7.39 -0.77 -31.72
CA GLN A 24 7.50 -1.59 -32.93
C GLN A 24 7.36 -3.07 -32.59
N GLN A 25 8.05 -3.56 -31.56
CA GLN A 25 7.97 -4.97 -31.15
C GLN A 25 6.54 -5.37 -30.76
N LEU A 26 5.81 -4.51 -30.02
CA LEU A 26 4.42 -4.79 -29.71
C LEU A 26 3.55 -4.79 -30.97
N ALA A 27 3.75 -3.82 -31.86
CA ALA A 27 3.02 -3.72 -33.13
C ALA A 27 3.21 -4.96 -34.01
N ASP A 28 4.45 -5.44 -34.15
CA ASP A 28 4.78 -6.64 -34.92
C ASP A 28 4.12 -7.89 -34.32
N SER A 29 4.11 -7.98 -32.98
CA SER A 29 3.53 -9.14 -32.27
C SER A 29 2.01 -9.24 -32.40
N ILE A 30 1.30 -8.13 -32.63
CA ILE A 30 -0.16 -8.09 -32.80
C ILE A 30 -0.58 -7.75 -34.23
N HIS A 31 0.34 -7.83 -35.19
CA HIS A 31 0.10 -7.58 -36.62
C HIS A 31 -0.57 -6.22 -36.91
N LYS A 32 -0.20 -5.20 -36.14
CA LYS A 32 -0.68 -3.81 -36.35
C LYS A 32 0.48 -2.88 -36.70
N SER A 33 0.16 -1.67 -37.15
CA SER A 33 1.19 -0.66 -37.39
C SER A 33 1.67 -0.04 -36.06
N ARG A 34 2.92 0.41 -36.04
CA ARG A 34 3.46 1.20 -34.90
C ARG A 34 2.59 2.43 -34.61
N ALA A 35 2.04 3.07 -35.65
CA ALA A 35 1.16 4.22 -35.49
C ALA A 35 -0.15 3.84 -34.79
N SER A 36 -0.72 2.66 -35.10
CA SER A 36 -1.93 2.17 -34.46
C SER A 36 -1.67 1.89 -32.96
N VAL A 37 -0.57 1.23 -32.62
CA VAL A 37 -0.21 0.96 -31.22
C VAL A 37 0.02 2.26 -30.45
N SER A 38 0.68 3.24 -31.06
CA SER A 38 0.84 4.57 -30.44
C SER A 38 -0.51 5.23 -30.14
N LYS A 39 -1.47 5.16 -31.07
CA LYS A 39 -2.82 5.69 -30.87
C LYS A 39 -3.60 4.94 -29.80
N TYR A 40 -3.42 3.61 -29.70
CA TYR A 40 -3.99 2.81 -28.61
C TYR A 40 -3.42 3.26 -27.25
N GLU A 41 -2.10 3.39 -27.14
CA GLU A 41 -1.45 3.81 -25.88
C GLU A 41 -1.83 5.23 -25.43
N ASN A 42 -2.15 6.10 -26.39
CA ASN A 42 -2.59 7.47 -26.10
C ASN A 42 -4.13 7.59 -25.92
N GLY A 43 -4.88 6.50 -26.09
CA GLY A 43 -6.34 6.52 -26.03
C GLY A 43 -7.04 7.27 -27.15
N GLU A 44 -6.32 7.52 -28.27
CA GLU A 44 -6.83 8.28 -29.42
C GLU A 44 -7.85 7.48 -30.25
N ILE A 45 -7.73 6.16 -30.23
CA ILE A 45 -8.64 5.24 -30.90
C ILE A 45 -9.09 4.15 -29.94
N THR A 46 -10.32 3.68 -30.13
CA THR A 46 -10.89 2.59 -29.32
C THR A 46 -10.28 1.27 -29.74
N LEU A 47 -9.89 0.44 -28.74
CA LEU A 47 -9.53 -0.95 -28.98
C LEU A 47 -10.78 -1.79 -29.16
N ASP A 48 -10.76 -2.65 -30.17
CA ASP A 48 -11.70 -3.76 -30.25
C ASP A 48 -11.29 -4.86 -29.24
N VAL A 49 -12.23 -5.72 -28.91
CA VAL A 49 -12.03 -6.77 -27.88
C VAL A 49 -10.94 -7.76 -28.31
N GLU A 50 -10.88 -8.11 -29.58
CA GLU A 50 -9.92 -9.06 -30.12
C GLU A 50 -8.48 -8.52 -29.97
N THR A 51 -8.24 -7.29 -30.41
CA THR A 51 -6.95 -6.60 -30.25
C THR A 51 -6.56 -6.45 -28.78
N LEU A 52 -7.53 -6.21 -27.89
CA LEU A 52 -7.27 -6.15 -26.45
C LEU A 52 -6.75 -7.48 -25.90
N PHE A 53 -7.35 -8.60 -26.30
CA PHE A 53 -6.91 -9.94 -25.91
C PHE A 53 -5.53 -10.29 -26.46
N GLU A 54 -5.25 -9.96 -27.75
CA GLU A 54 -3.93 -10.14 -28.35
C GLU A 54 -2.85 -9.37 -27.59
N ILE A 55 -3.10 -8.10 -27.28
CA ILE A 55 -2.18 -7.27 -26.47
C ILE A 55 -1.97 -7.88 -25.08
N ALA A 56 -3.03 -8.32 -24.42
CA ALA A 56 -2.94 -8.94 -23.10
C ALA A 56 -2.07 -10.21 -23.13
N GLN A 57 -2.25 -11.04 -24.16
CA GLN A 57 -1.46 -12.26 -24.37
C GLN A 57 0.03 -11.93 -24.59
N VAL A 58 0.35 -11.00 -25.46
CA VAL A 58 1.74 -10.57 -25.76
C VAL A 58 2.40 -9.99 -24.52
N LEU A 59 1.64 -9.19 -23.75
CA LEU A 59 2.12 -8.60 -22.51
C LEU A 59 2.07 -9.58 -21.32
N MET A 60 1.59 -10.84 -21.51
CA MET A 60 1.40 -11.86 -20.49
C MET A 60 0.66 -11.33 -19.25
N VAL A 61 -0.42 -10.60 -19.47
CA VAL A 61 -1.33 -10.10 -18.44
C VAL A 61 -2.74 -10.58 -18.75
N SER A 62 -3.64 -10.56 -17.76
CA SER A 62 -5.04 -10.83 -18.06
C SER A 62 -5.69 -9.61 -18.75
N PRO A 63 -6.67 -9.80 -19.63
CA PRO A 63 -7.43 -8.69 -20.19
C PRO A 63 -8.05 -7.78 -19.11
N SER A 64 -8.48 -8.36 -18.00
CA SER A 64 -8.98 -7.62 -16.84
C SER A 64 -7.94 -6.67 -16.25
N GLN A 65 -6.67 -7.03 -16.26
CA GLN A 65 -5.59 -6.14 -15.83
C GLN A 65 -5.40 -4.93 -16.75
N LEU A 66 -5.68 -5.07 -18.05
CA LEU A 66 -5.67 -3.94 -18.98
C LEU A 66 -6.94 -3.09 -18.84
N MET A 67 -8.08 -3.76 -18.67
CA MET A 67 -9.38 -3.10 -18.52
C MET A 67 -9.66 -2.58 -17.13
N ASP A 68 -8.81 -2.84 -16.13
CA ASP A 68 -9.04 -2.45 -14.75
C ASP A 68 -9.32 -0.93 -14.65
N VAL A 69 -10.40 -0.57 -15.28
CA VAL A 69 -11.16 0.60 -14.98
C VAL A 69 -11.78 0.25 -13.65
N ARG A 70 -11.10 0.57 -12.56
CA ARG A 70 -11.77 0.55 -11.26
C ARG A 70 -13.09 1.25 -11.52
N PRO A 71 -14.25 0.56 -11.34
CA PRO A 71 -15.49 1.27 -11.44
C PRO A 71 -15.25 2.56 -10.66
N LEU A 72 -15.69 3.68 -11.22
CA LEU A 72 -15.91 4.88 -10.43
C LEU A 72 -16.83 4.38 -9.32
N MET A 73 -16.25 3.77 -8.29
CA MET A 73 -16.97 3.46 -7.08
C MET A 73 -17.66 4.78 -6.80
N PRO A 74 -19.01 4.78 -6.61
CA PRO A 74 -19.65 5.97 -6.09
C PRO A 74 -18.73 6.34 -4.93
N LYS A 75 -18.18 7.55 -4.96
CA LYS A 75 -17.29 8.07 -3.91
C LYS A 75 -17.89 7.56 -2.64
N SER A 76 -17.24 6.56 -2.02
CA SER A 76 -17.69 6.00 -0.75
C SER A 76 -17.91 7.23 0.08
N ALA A 77 -19.14 7.46 0.53
CA ALA A 77 -19.64 8.71 1.07
C ALA A 77 -18.48 9.41 1.72
N GLU A 78 -18.10 10.56 1.16
CA GLU A 78 -17.03 11.37 1.71
C GLU A 78 -17.40 11.56 3.15
N ILE A 79 -16.81 10.76 4.04
CA ILE A 79 -16.85 11.04 5.45
C ILE A 79 -16.02 12.32 5.51
N SER A 80 -16.73 13.43 5.39
CA SER A 80 -16.14 14.76 5.48
C SER A 80 -15.41 14.79 6.81
N PRO A 81 -14.09 15.00 6.82
CA PRO A 81 -13.30 14.93 8.05
C PRO A 81 -13.50 16.20 8.89
N ASN A 82 -14.75 16.48 9.27
CA ASN A 82 -15.05 17.71 10.03
C ASN A 82 -14.54 17.70 11.47
N HIS A 83 -14.10 16.53 12.00
CA HIS A 83 -13.54 16.43 13.35
C HIS A 83 -12.06 15.99 13.40
N SER A 84 -11.58 15.25 12.43
CA SER A 84 -10.21 14.73 12.39
C SER A 84 -9.15 15.73 11.95
N ALA A 85 -9.54 16.89 11.43
CA ALA A 85 -8.59 17.93 10.96
C ALA A 85 -7.64 18.47 12.06
N LYS A 86 -7.89 18.16 13.33
CA LYS A 86 -7.05 18.57 14.46
C LYS A 86 -5.98 17.55 14.85
N SER A 87 -6.10 16.31 14.41
CA SER A 87 -5.10 15.30 14.74
C SER A 87 -3.80 15.54 13.98
N PRO A 88 -2.64 15.56 14.63
CA PRO A 88 -1.36 15.70 13.95
C PRO A 88 -1.07 14.54 13.00
N PHE A 89 -1.61 13.34 13.25
CA PHE A 89 -1.48 12.18 12.35
C PHE A 89 -2.25 12.36 11.04
N PHE A 90 -3.34 13.11 11.04
CA PHE A 90 -4.08 13.44 9.83
C PHE A 90 -3.31 14.42 8.92
N GLN A 91 -2.52 15.31 9.51
CA GLN A 91 -1.75 16.31 8.76
C GLN A 91 -0.33 15.84 8.40
N ALA A 92 0.09 14.72 8.97
CA ALA A 92 1.44 14.22 8.78
C ALA A 92 1.66 13.76 7.34
N LYS A 93 2.73 14.26 6.72
CA LYS A 93 3.21 13.78 5.42
C LYS A 93 4.20 12.62 5.56
N ARG A 94 4.76 12.44 6.74
CA ARG A 94 5.68 11.36 7.08
C ARG A 94 5.38 10.85 8.46
N LEU A 95 5.35 9.50 8.58
CA LEU A 95 5.20 8.77 9.83
C LEU A 95 6.32 7.75 9.96
N TYR A 96 6.68 7.43 11.19
CA TYR A 96 7.69 6.42 11.52
C TYR A 96 6.99 5.21 12.14
N PHE A 97 7.24 4.04 11.56
CA PHE A 97 6.55 2.80 11.86
C PHE A 97 7.50 1.82 12.55
N TYR A 98 7.06 1.20 13.63
CA TYR A 98 7.87 0.28 14.42
C TYR A 98 7.08 -0.96 14.84
N PHE A 99 7.71 -2.12 14.75
CA PHE A 99 7.19 -3.36 15.30
C PHE A 99 8.33 -4.27 15.77
N TYR A 100 8.00 -5.22 16.62
CA TYR A 100 8.98 -6.22 17.07
C TYR A 100 8.71 -7.56 16.39
N ASP A 101 9.69 -8.04 15.62
CA ASP A 101 9.64 -9.38 15.02
C ASP A 101 10.29 -10.40 15.94
N GLY A 102 9.45 -11.17 16.66
CA GLY A 102 9.90 -12.17 17.63
C GLY A 102 10.65 -13.34 17.01
N ARG A 103 10.47 -13.62 15.71
CA ARG A 103 11.19 -14.69 15.00
C ARG A 103 12.66 -14.37 14.86
N TYR A 104 12.97 -13.13 14.53
CA TYR A 104 14.33 -12.63 14.40
C TYR A 104 14.84 -11.93 15.65
N LYS A 105 14.00 -11.82 16.70
CA LYS A 105 14.29 -11.11 17.95
C LYS A 105 14.80 -9.69 17.71
N ARG A 106 14.20 -8.99 16.74
CA ARG A 106 14.63 -7.65 16.30
C ARG A 106 13.47 -6.68 16.29
N LEU A 107 13.77 -5.46 16.70
CA LEU A 107 12.94 -4.32 16.39
C LEU A 107 13.12 -4.01 14.89
N LYS A 108 12.00 -3.81 14.22
CA LYS A 108 11.91 -3.38 12.82
C LYS A 108 11.36 -1.98 12.78
N ASP A 109 11.91 -1.18 11.93
CA ASP A 109 11.50 0.19 11.67
C ASP A 109 11.19 0.39 10.18
N GLY A 110 10.35 1.36 9.91
CA GLY A 110 9.98 1.77 8.57
C GLY A 110 9.54 3.21 8.52
N ILE A 111 9.48 3.73 7.33
CA ILE A 111 9.01 5.10 7.04
C ILE A 111 7.79 5.00 6.15
N ILE A 112 6.74 5.71 6.54
CA ILE A 112 5.53 5.89 5.75
C ILE A 112 5.51 7.32 5.25
N ASP A 113 5.60 7.52 3.93
CA ASP A 113 5.41 8.81 3.29
C ASP A 113 4.01 8.87 2.68
N ILE A 114 3.29 9.98 2.95
CA ILE A 114 1.90 10.19 2.55
C ILE A 114 1.84 11.39 1.62
N TYR A 115 1.13 11.24 0.51
CA TYR A 115 0.94 12.31 -0.47
C TYR A 115 -0.47 12.28 -1.04
N GLU A 116 -0.99 13.46 -1.32
CA GLU A 116 -2.29 13.63 -1.98
C GLU A 116 -2.10 13.51 -3.49
N GLN A 117 -3.05 12.85 -4.15
CA GLN A 117 -3.00 12.74 -5.62
C GLN A 117 -3.32 14.09 -6.27
N GLU A 118 -2.41 14.59 -7.12
CA GLU A 118 -2.59 15.87 -7.82
C GLU A 118 -3.89 15.94 -8.64
N ASN A 119 -4.28 14.81 -9.27
CA ASN A 119 -5.44 14.72 -10.14
C ASN A 119 -6.72 14.28 -9.43
N ALA A 120 -6.68 14.03 -8.11
CA ALA A 120 -7.82 13.56 -7.33
C ALA A 120 -7.72 14.05 -5.87
N PRO A 121 -8.01 15.35 -5.62
CA PRO A 121 -7.99 15.91 -4.28
C PRO A 121 -8.86 15.09 -3.31
N GLY A 122 -8.36 14.88 -2.09
CA GLY A 122 -8.99 14.03 -1.08
C GLY A 122 -8.63 12.54 -1.19
N ASN A 123 -7.91 12.11 -2.24
CA ASN A 123 -7.34 10.78 -2.33
C ASN A 123 -5.87 10.78 -1.91
N TYR A 124 -5.56 10.00 -0.91
CA TYR A 124 -4.22 9.89 -0.36
C TYR A 124 -3.58 8.56 -0.71
N GLU A 125 -2.34 8.62 -1.15
CA GLU A 125 -1.48 7.48 -1.37
C GLU A 125 -0.36 7.48 -0.34
N ALA A 126 0.24 6.32 -0.11
CA ALA A 126 1.38 6.20 0.76
C ALA A 126 2.40 5.22 0.21
N THR A 127 3.65 5.44 0.56
CA THR A 127 4.71 4.45 0.45
C THR A 127 5.13 4.03 1.84
N LEU A 128 5.51 2.76 1.99
CA LEU A 128 6.14 2.25 3.21
C LEU A 128 7.48 1.62 2.81
N SER A 129 8.56 2.07 3.43
CA SER A 129 9.87 1.42 3.36
C SER A 129 10.17 0.77 4.70
N ILE A 130 10.54 -0.51 4.72
CA ILE A 130 10.94 -1.24 5.92
C ILE A 130 12.39 -1.66 5.79
N SER A 131 13.20 -1.29 6.78
CA SER A 131 14.59 -1.74 6.87
C SER A 131 14.64 -3.24 7.16
N ALA A 132 15.32 -3.97 6.30
CA ALA A 132 15.51 -5.41 6.41
C ALA A 132 17.00 -5.74 6.41
N VAL A 133 17.37 -6.80 7.14
CA VAL A 133 18.71 -7.36 7.08
C VAL A 133 18.59 -8.78 6.58
N THR A 134 19.24 -9.07 5.45
CA THR A 134 19.25 -10.41 4.88
C THR A 134 19.93 -11.41 5.83
N PRO A 135 19.71 -12.75 5.68
CA PRO A 135 20.43 -13.76 6.46
C PRO A 135 21.96 -13.65 6.35
N ALA A 136 22.46 -13.12 5.24
CA ALA A 136 23.89 -12.84 5.02
C ALA A 136 24.39 -11.53 5.66
N GLY A 137 23.54 -10.86 6.48
CA GLY A 137 23.90 -9.62 7.16
C GLY A 137 23.92 -8.36 6.28
N ARG A 138 23.43 -8.44 5.05
CA ARG A 138 23.34 -7.28 4.15
C ARG A 138 22.08 -6.48 4.45
N SER A 139 22.24 -5.16 4.57
CA SER A 139 21.12 -4.24 4.63
C SER A 139 20.34 -4.27 3.31
N SER A 140 19.03 -4.38 3.40
CA SER A 140 18.10 -4.22 2.28
C SER A 140 16.88 -3.44 2.75
N GLU A 141 16.14 -2.90 1.81
CA GLU A 141 14.87 -2.23 2.08
C GLU A 141 13.76 -2.93 1.30
N ILE A 142 12.62 -3.08 1.95
CA ILE A 142 11.41 -3.59 1.32
C ILE A 142 10.47 -2.41 1.10
N TYR A 143 10.03 -2.23 -0.13
CA TYR A 143 9.18 -1.11 -0.53
C TYR A 143 7.76 -1.57 -0.83
N TYR A 144 6.82 -0.83 -0.27
CA TYR A 144 5.39 -1.00 -0.52
C TYR A 144 4.81 0.31 -1.04
N THR A 145 3.80 0.19 -1.88
CA THR A 145 2.94 1.32 -2.28
C THR A 145 1.51 1.03 -1.92
N GLY A 146 0.75 2.05 -1.64
CA GLY A 146 -0.61 1.82 -1.19
C GLY A 146 -1.46 3.08 -1.09
N LYS A 147 -2.61 2.91 -0.43
CA LYS A 147 -3.61 3.94 -0.23
C LYS A 147 -3.84 4.20 1.24
N VAL A 148 -4.23 5.43 1.54
CA VAL A 148 -4.62 5.84 2.88
C VAL A 148 -6.10 6.20 2.89
N VAL A 149 -6.81 5.73 3.91
CA VAL A 149 -8.19 6.12 4.19
C VAL A 149 -8.24 6.64 5.63
N TYR A 150 -8.69 7.86 5.77
CA TYR A 150 -8.87 8.52 7.05
C TYR A 150 -10.30 8.36 7.55
N SER A 151 -10.46 8.11 8.84
CA SER A 151 -11.72 8.21 9.55
C SER A 151 -11.49 8.91 10.90
N ASP A 152 -12.57 9.28 11.60
CA ASP A 152 -12.47 9.99 12.86
C ASP A 152 -11.63 9.26 13.92
N MET A 153 -11.71 7.93 13.94
CA MET A 153 -11.07 7.08 14.95
C MET A 153 -9.84 6.33 14.45
N LEU A 154 -9.77 6.06 13.14
CA LEU A 154 -8.77 5.18 12.56
C LEU A 154 -8.22 5.76 11.26
N ILE A 155 -6.93 5.52 11.02
CA ILE A 155 -6.28 5.69 9.74
C ILE A 155 -5.92 4.30 9.23
N ARG A 156 -6.37 3.98 8.02
CA ARG A 156 -6.09 2.70 7.38
C ARG A 156 -5.19 2.89 6.18
N PHE A 157 -4.13 2.10 6.15
CA PHE A 157 -3.25 1.96 5.00
C PHE A 157 -3.44 0.58 4.38
N SER A 158 -3.46 0.52 3.05
CA SER A 158 -3.48 -0.73 2.29
C SER A 158 -2.23 -0.73 1.43
N PHE A 159 -1.27 -1.58 1.73
CA PHE A 159 0.03 -1.65 1.09
C PHE A 159 0.18 -2.90 0.23
N VAL A 160 0.89 -2.79 -0.88
CA VAL A 160 1.30 -3.91 -1.74
C VAL A 160 2.80 -3.86 -1.92
N ASN A 161 3.47 -4.98 -1.68
CA ASN A 161 4.91 -5.10 -1.86
C ASN A 161 5.29 -4.94 -3.34
N GLN A 162 6.28 -4.10 -3.62
CA GLN A 162 6.72 -3.81 -4.98
C GLN A 162 7.44 -4.99 -5.66
N CYS A 163 8.01 -5.88 -4.87
CA CYS A 163 8.74 -7.06 -5.36
C CYS A 163 7.86 -8.33 -5.38
N ASN A 164 6.78 -8.37 -4.59
CA ASN A 164 5.90 -9.52 -4.47
C ASN A 164 4.44 -9.08 -4.32
N ALA A 165 3.70 -9.05 -5.40
CA ALA A 165 2.31 -8.60 -5.42
C ALA A 165 1.34 -9.48 -4.59
N LEU A 166 1.74 -10.67 -4.15
CA LEU A 166 0.95 -11.51 -3.24
C LEU A 166 1.01 -11.01 -1.80
N GLU A 167 2.01 -10.20 -1.48
CA GLU A 167 2.20 -9.64 -0.15
C GLU A 167 1.45 -8.31 -0.06
N GLU A 168 0.21 -8.41 0.43
CA GLU A 168 -0.65 -7.28 0.73
C GLU A 168 -0.77 -7.14 2.25
N ASP A 169 -0.50 -5.92 2.73
CA ASP A 169 -0.54 -5.59 4.15
C ASP A 169 -1.58 -4.50 4.42
N LEU A 170 -2.36 -4.71 5.48
CA LEU A 170 -3.29 -3.73 6.04
C LEU A 170 -2.74 -3.21 7.36
N LEU A 171 -2.46 -1.92 7.40
CA LEU A 171 -2.09 -1.24 8.64
C LEU A 171 -3.26 -0.38 9.13
N TYR A 172 -3.71 -0.65 10.34
CA TYR A 172 -4.67 0.17 11.07
C TYR A 172 -3.95 0.85 12.23
N ILE A 173 -4.05 2.17 12.28
CA ILE A 173 -3.59 2.96 13.43
C ILE A 173 -4.76 3.76 13.99
N PHE A 174 -4.74 4.00 15.28
CA PHE A 174 -5.70 4.92 15.88
C PHE A 174 -5.38 6.35 15.46
N ASN A 175 -6.43 7.15 15.30
CA ASN A 175 -6.32 8.59 15.08
C ASN A 175 -6.57 9.29 16.43
N PRO A 176 -5.52 9.64 17.19
CA PRO A 176 -5.70 10.21 18.51
C PRO A 176 -6.46 11.54 18.44
N LEU A 177 -7.51 11.68 19.25
CA LEU A 177 -8.23 12.95 19.39
C LEU A 177 -7.45 13.98 20.22
N GLU A 178 -6.52 13.50 21.04
CA GLU A 178 -5.60 14.33 21.81
C GLU A 178 -4.28 14.52 21.07
N ILE A 179 -3.56 15.58 21.38
CA ILE A 179 -2.22 15.83 20.84
C ILE A 179 -1.26 14.80 21.43
N ARG A 180 -0.86 13.82 20.61
CA ARG A 180 0.10 12.77 20.94
C ARG A 180 1.10 12.62 19.80
N ASP A 181 2.32 12.23 20.14
CA ASP A 181 3.39 12.00 19.18
C ASP A 181 3.45 10.54 18.69
N SER A 182 2.65 9.66 19.31
CA SER A 182 2.62 8.23 18.99
C SER A 182 1.22 7.65 19.06
N THR A 183 0.98 6.60 18.28
CA THR A 183 -0.28 5.85 18.28
C THR A 183 -0.02 4.36 18.08
N ASP A 184 -0.78 3.54 18.80
CA ASP A 184 -0.76 2.09 18.62
C ASP A 184 -1.47 1.69 17.32
N GLY A 185 -1.06 0.57 16.73
CA GLY A 185 -1.67 0.04 15.53
C GLY A 185 -1.51 -1.47 15.39
N LEU A 186 -2.14 -1.99 14.36
CA LEU A 186 -2.09 -3.39 13.97
C LEU A 186 -1.77 -3.48 12.49
N LEU A 187 -0.66 -4.14 12.17
CA LEU A 187 -0.30 -4.54 10.81
C LEU A 187 -0.75 -5.98 10.60
N CYS A 188 -1.57 -6.23 9.60
CA CYS A 188 -2.05 -7.56 9.21
C CYS A 188 -1.66 -7.82 7.76
N GLY A 189 -1.05 -8.97 7.50
CA GLY A 189 -0.64 -9.31 6.14
C GLY A 189 0.07 -10.65 6.07
N ILE A 190 0.96 -10.75 5.12
CA ILE A 190 1.78 -11.94 4.89
C ILE A 190 3.23 -11.61 5.25
N SER A 191 3.83 -12.44 6.08
CA SER A 191 5.26 -12.33 6.38
C SER A 191 6.10 -12.53 5.11
N SER A 192 6.89 -11.54 4.75
CA SER A 192 7.79 -11.58 3.59
C SER A 192 8.84 -12.70 3.64
N ALA A 193 9.15 -13.21 4.83
CA ALA A 193 10.20 -14.22 5.00
C ALA A 193 9.72 -15.65 4.76
N ASP A 194 8.51 -15.97 5.20
CA ASP A 194 7.97 -17.35 5.24
C ASP A 194 6.56 -17.44 4.64
N LEU A 195 6.07 -16.34 4.06
CA LEU A 195 4.77 -16.23 3.37
C LEU A 195 3.59 -16.70 4.24
N MET A 196 3.72 -16.54 5.55
CA MET A 196 2.67 -16.94 6.50
C MET A 196 1.78 -15.73 6.84
N PRO A 197 0.46 -15.89 6.86
CA PRO A 197 -0.44 -14.87 7.39
C PRO A 197 -0.08 -14.53 8.83
N CYS A 198 0.05 -13.26 9.13
CA CYS A 198 0.45 -12.79 10.46
C CYS A 198 -0.16 -11.43 10.79
N ALA A 199 -0.12 -11.09 12.07
CA ALA A 199 -0.48 -9.77 12.55
C ALA A 199 0.55 -9.31 13.59
N PHE A 200 0.99 -8.05 13.45
CA PHE A 200 1.95 -7.43 14.35
C PHE A 200 1.31 -6.25 15.06
N LYS A 201 1.46 -6.24 16.39
CA LYS A 201 1.28 -5.01 17.15
C LYS A 201 2.38 -4.04 16.73
N CYS A 202 2.03 -2.82 16.43
CA CYS A 202 2.97 -1.79 16.01
C CYS A 202 2.73 -0.46 16.71
N LEU A 203 3.71 0.40 16.64
CA LEU A 203 3.65 1.78 17.08
C LEU A 203 4.00 2.68 15.91
N VAL A 204 3.23 3.74 15.73
CA VAL A 204 3.49 4.76 14.70
C VAL A 204 3.70 6.10 15.40
N THR A 205 4.76 6.82 15.00
CA THR A 205 5.15 8.08 15.63
C THR A 205 5.34 9.18 14.59
N LEU A 206 5.20 10.43 15.04
CA LEU A 206 5.42 11.62 14.21
C LEU A 206 6.91 11.94 14.04
N THR A 207 7.74 11.50 14.97
CA THR A 207 9.19 11.72 14.97
C THR A 207 9.94 10.39 15.10
N PRO A 208 11.16 10.28 14.54
CA PRO A 208 11.95 9.07 14.69
C PRO A 208 12.26 8.78 16.16
N GLN A 209 12.23 7.50 16.53
CA GLN A 209 12.50 7.04 17.89
C GLN A 209 13.82 6.29 17.98
N GLU A 210 14.51 6.45 19.09
CA GLU A 210 15.70 5.65 19.38
C GLU A 210 15.31 4.23 19.81
N HIS A 211 16.05 3.22 19.34
CA HIS A 211 15.81 1.81 19.62
C HIS A 211 16.31 1.40 21.03
N THR A 212 15.80 2.04 22.06
CA THR A 212 16.14 1.72 23.45
C THR A 212 15.39 0.46 23.92
N GLU A 213 15.89 -0.22 24.97
CA GLU A 213 15.16 -1.34 25.57
C GLU A 213 13.78 -0.90 26.13
N HIS A 214 13.67 0.32 26.64
CA HIS A 214 12.39 0.87 27.07
C HIS A 214 11.39 0.99 25.90
N PHE A 215 11.83 1.50 24.75
CA PHE A 215 11.01 1.61 23.54
C PHE A 215 10.58 0.23 23.03
N LYS A 216 11.51 -0.73 23.01
CA LYS A 216 11.23 -2.11 22.62
C LYS A 216 10.15 -2.76 23.51
N GLN A 217 10.15 -2.51 24.82
CA GLN A 217 9.13 -3.04 25.73
C GLN A 217 7.70 -2.58 25.38
N GLN A 218 7.52 -1.43 24.76
CA GLN A 218 6.22 -0.94 24.31
C GLN A 218 5.66 -1.77 23.14
N LEU A 219 6.55 -2.33 22.33
CA LEU A 219 6.21 -3.14 21.15
C LEU A 219 5.96 -4.62 21.48
N LEU A 220 6.42 -5.09 22.62
CA LEU A 220 6.21 -6.48 23.03
C LEU A 220 4.77 -6.73 23.47
N ILE A 221 4.30 -7.94 23.20
CA ILE A 221 3.01 -8.43 23.69
C ILE A 221 3.16 -8.72 25.19
N THR A 222 2.38 -8.06 26.01
CA THR A 222 2.38 -8.24 27.46
C THR A 222 1.56 -9.48 27.89
N LYS A 223 1.84 -10.01 29.08
CA LYS A 223 1.03 -11.11 29.63
C LYS A 223 -0.46 -10.76 29.75
N LYS A 224 -0.77 -9.50 30.07
CA LYS A 224 -2.15 -8.99 30.20
C LYS A 224 -2.86 -8.98 28.83
N GLU A 225 -2.18 -8.52 27.78
CA GLU A 225 -2.70 -8.56 26.42
C GLU A 225 -2.95 -9.99 25.96
N LEU A 226 -1.99 -10.90 26.20
CA LEU A 226 -2.12 -12.31 25.84
C LEU A 226 -3.33 -12.97 26.55
N GLN A 227 -3.53 -12.74 27.84
CA GLN A 227 -4.70 -13.24 28.57
C GLN A 227 -6.02 -12.69 28.02
N LYS A 228 -6.03 -11.39 27.64
CA LYS A 228 -7.19 -10.76 27.01
C LYS A 228 -7.51 -11.40 25.66
N TRP A 229 -6.51 -11.62 24.82
CA TRP A 229 -6.67 -12.25 23.52
C TRP A 229 -7.18 -13.69 23.63
N GLN A 230 -6.66 -14.46 24.57
CA GLN A 230 -7.14 -15.82 24.85
C GLN A 230 -8.61 -15.81 25.29
N LYS A 231 -8.99 -14.89 26.17
CA LYS A 231 -10.39 -14.77 26.64
C LYS A 231 -11.34 -14.37 25.52
N LEU A 232 -10.93 -13.49 24.62
CA LEU A 232 -11.74 -12.98 23.51
C LEU A 232 -11.66 -13.88 22.26
N ASN A 233 -10.71 -14.80 22.22
CA ASN A 233 -10.34 -15.58 21.04
C ASN A 233 -10.08 -14.70 19.82
N MET A 234 -9.46 -13.53 20.02
CA MET A 234 -9.08 -12.58 18.96
C MET A 234 -7.87 -11.75 19.35
N LEU A 235 -7.05 -11.37 18.36
CA LEU A 235 -5.96 -10.42 18.51
C LEU A 235 -6.52 -9.01 18.37
N ILE A 236 -6.36 -8.20 19.39
CA ILE A 236 -6.79 -6.79 19.38
C ILE A 236 -5.68 -5.89 19.88
N VAL A 237 -5.65 -4.68 19.40
CA VAL A 237 -4.82 -3.59 19.93
C VAL A 237 -5.76 -2.54 20.52
N ASP A 238 -5.53 -2.19 21.78
CA ASP A 238 -6.34 -1.18 22.47
C ASP A 238 -5.80 0.22 22.18
N ASN A 239 -6.69 1.17 22.06
CA ASN A 239 -6.32 2.58 22.14
C ASN A 239 -6.03 2.91 23.62
N ARG A 240 -4.75 2.95 24.00
CA ARG A 240 -4.30 3.14 25.39
C ARG A 240 -4.55 4.53 25.95
N GLY A 241 -5.40 5.29 25.32
CA GLY A 241 -5.73 6.65 25.73
C GLY A 241 -7.23 6.92 25.89
N LEU A 242 -8.04 5.89 25.92
CA LEU A 242 -9.46 5.95 26.29
C LEU A 242 -9.68 5.38 27.66
#